data_71c6c887b536ac0d2c5a625e83b09a42
#
_entry.id   71c6c887b536ac0d2c5a625e83b09a42
#
_cell.length_a   1.000
_cell.length_b   1.000
_cell.length_c   1.000
_cell.angle_alpha   90.00
_cell.angle_beta   90.00
_cell.angle_gamma   90.00
#
_symmetry.space_group_name_H-M   'P 1'
#
loop_
_entity.id
_entity.type
_entity.pdbx_description
1 polymer ?
#
loop_
_entity_poly.entity_id
_entity_poly.type
_entity_poly.pdbx_seq_one_letter_code
_entity_poly.pdbx_strand_id
1 'polypeptide(L)'
;MMQRKTLKLGMVGAAVCLCLGSAGAATLRWAGANDILTVDPHAQNHQTTHAFLQQVYESLVRYDAKYQIEPALATQWTQVSPTQVRFALRKGVKFHDGAPFTADDVVFSLTRAMTPPSNMTSAVQSLKEVRKVDDFTVDLLLKGPNPILLRELTEARIMNKAWAEKHNAAKSQDYAAKDENYASRNANGTGPFVMEGWQPDVKVTLKKNPNWWDKPQGNIDTVVFTPIKSAATRSAALISGQVDFVVDPPPQDLARMKANADLKLVEGAENRTIYLGLDQFRDELPGAGTPGKNPLKDQRVRQALYQAIDSAGLHGRTMRNLSVSAGTMVAPMVHGWSKALDERAAKYDVEAAKKLLADAGYPNGFALKLDCPNDRYVNDEAICQAVTAMWTRIGVKTTLQAAPMAQFVTRVMNNDVSAYLFGWGVATFDALYSLEALMATKDGKTSAGNYNGGRFSDAALDGMIGQIKVEMDAAKRDALLAQALQRVKDAYYYIPLHHQIRPWAMRKNVETPHRADDRPMPTWTTIK
;
A
#
# COMPACT_ATOMS: atom_id res chain seq x y z
N MET A 1 77.62 43.84 41.90
CA MET A 1 76.35 43.43 42.53
C MET A 1 75.33 43.20 41.38
N MET A 2 75.13 41.98 40.95
CA MET A 2 74.28 41.62 39.80
C MET A 2 72.93 41.09 40.33
N GLN A 3 71.86 41.79 39.96
CA GLN A 3 70.51 41.33 40.20
C GLN A 3 70.04 40.43 39.04
N ARG A 4 69.69 39.18 39.37
CA ARG A 4 69.04 38.22 38.44
C ARG A 4 67.55 38.52 38.37
N LYS A 5 67.05 38.83 37.18
CA LYS A 5 65.61 38.87 36.87
C LYS A 5 65.14 37.48 36.51
N THR A 6 64.22 36.89 37.28
CA THR A 6 63.52 35.68 36.99
C THR A 6 62.35 35.97 36.04
N LEU A 7 62.35 35.29 34.90
CA LEU A 7 61.27 35.30 33.90
C LEU A 7 60.20 34.29 34.31
N LYS A 8 58.97 34.76 34.59
CA LYS A 8 57.81 33.89 34.80
C LYS A 8 57.16 33.59 33.46
N LEU A 9 57.22 32.30 33.04
CA LEU A 9 56.52 31.77 31.89
C LEU A 9 55.04 31.57 32.26
N GLY A 10 54.15 32.36 31.68
CA GLY A 10 52.70 32.20 31.84
C GLY A 10 52.17 31.15 30.87
N MET A 11 51.63 30.04 31.42
CA MET A 11 50.98 28.99 30.65
C MET A 11 49.56 29.48 30.31
N VAL A 12 49.33 29.82 29.02
CA VAL A 12 47.97 30.12 28.48
C VAL A 12 47.32 28.75 28.17
N GLY A 13 46.42 28.33 29.04
CA GLY A 13 45.55 27.19 28.79
C GLY A 13 44.47 27.55 27.76
N ALA A 14 44.58 27.01 26.55
CA ALA A 14 43.52 27.09 25.56
C ALA A 14 42.37 26.16 25.99
N ALA A 15 41.29 26.73 26.50
CA ALA A 15 40.02 26.01 26.72
C ALA A 15 39.37 25.77 25.36
N VAL A 16 39.49 24.54 24.87
CA VAL A 16 38.69 24.07 23.72
C VAL A 16 37.25 23.88 24.21
N CYS A 17 36.39 24.87 24.00
CA CYS A 17 34.95 24.71 24.13
C CYS A 17 34.46 23.76 23.03
N LEU A 18 34.28 22.49 23.35
CA LEU A 18 33.45 21.60 22.54
C LEU A 18 32.01 22.15 22.60
N CYS A 19 31.63 22.89 21.58
CA CYS A 19 30.21 23.15 21.30
C CYS A 19 29.57 21.80 20.92
N LEU A 20 29.08 21.07 21.91
CA LEU A 20 28.06 20.06 21.68
C LEU A 20 26.84 20.82 21.17
N GLY A 21 26.72 20.91 19.84
CA GLY A 21 25.50 21.39 19.22
C GLY A 21 24.35 20.54 19.75
N SER A 22 23.52 21.11 20.60
CA SER A 22 22.23 20.51 20.94
C SER A 22 21.49 20.37 19.62
N ALA A 23 21.32 19.13 19.13
CA ALA A 23 20.43 18.84 18.02
C ALA A 23 19.05 19.37 18.44
N GLY A 24 18.68 20.53 17.91
CA GLY A 24 17.38 21.14 18.18
C GLY A 24 16.28 20.17 17.80
N ALA A 25 15.19 20.16 18.57
CA ALA A 25 14.02 19.32 18.33
C ALA A 25 13.50 19.53 16.91
N ALA A 26 13.61 18.52 16.05
CA ALA A 26 13.24 18.62 14.65
C ALA A 26 11.74 18.37 14.47
N THR A 27 11.05 19.32 13.83
CA THR A 27 9.63 19.19 13.47
C THR A 27 9.49 18.92 11.98
N LEU A 28 8.88 17.77 11.64
CA LEU A 28 8.49 17.44 10.28
C LEU A 28 7.08 17.94 10.00
N ARG A 29 6.93 18.97 9.16
CA ARG A 29 5.64 19.45 8.68
C ARG A 29 5.29 18.74 7.38
N TRP A 30 4.31 17.85 7.45
CA TRP A 30 3.93 16.96 6.35
C TRP A 30 2.52 17.30 5.84
N ALA A 31 2.29 17.29 4.53
CA ALA A 31 0.97 17.41 3.93
C ALA A 31 0.66 16.27 2.98
N GLY A 32 -0.60 15.87 2.97
CA GLY A 32 -1.20 14.90 2.03
C GLY A 32 -2.62 15.30 1.68
N ALA A 33 -3.23 14.61 0.71
CA ALA A 33 -4.58 14.94 0.24
C ALA A 33 -5.69 14.59 1.23
N ASN A 34 -5.52 13.46 1.94
CA ASN A 34 -6.55 12.88 2.79
C ASN A 34 -6.16 12.94 4.26
N ASP A 35 -7.14 13.18 5.14
CA ASP A 35 -6.96 13.04 6.58
C ASP A 35 -7.02 11.57 7.02
N ILE A 36 -6.64 11.29 8.27
CA ILE A 36 -6.95 10.02 8.94
C ILE A 36 -8.46 9.94 9.21
N LEU A 37 -8.97 8.71 9.30
CA LEU A 37 -10.41 8.50 9.50
C LEU A 37 -10.78 8.19 10.94
N THR A 38 -9.83 7.67 11.70
CA THR A 38 -9.98 7.24 13.09
C THR A 38 -8.61 7.03 13.71
N VAL A 39 -8.56 6.98 15.02
CA VAL A 39 -7.36 6.60 15.79
C VAL A 39 -7.46 5.16 16.32
N ASP A 40 -8.63 4.55 16.22
CA ASP A 40 -8.83 3.12 16.55
C ASP A 40 -8.12 2.24 15.49
N PRO A 41 -7.11 1.44 15.89
CA PRO A 41 -6.28 0.69 14.94
C PRO A 41 -7.01 -0.47 14.25
N HIS A 42 -8.23 -0.82 14.68
CA HIS A 42 -9.01 -1.92 14.11
C HIS A 42 -10.26 -1.46 13.36
N ALA A 43 -10.55 -0.15 13.33
CA ALA A 43 -11.81 0.35 12.77
C ALA A 43 -11.77 0.60 11.25
N GLN A 44 -10.59 0.84 10.66
CA GLN A 44 -10.50 1.17 9.23
C GLN A 44 -9.24 0.59 8.57
N ASN A 45 -9.43 0.01 7.38
CA ASN A 45 -8.35 -0.37 6.47
C ASN A 45 -8.17 0.76 5.42
N HIS A 46 -7.56 1.87 5.83
CA HIS A 46 -7.38 3.07 5.02
C HIS A 46 -5.92 3.52 5.00
N GLN A 47 -5.38 3.77 3.80
CA GLN A 47 -3.95 4.04 3.57
C GLN A 47 -3.37 5.15 4.45
N THR A 48 -3.99 6.34 4.46
CA THR A 48 -3.50 7.47 5.27
C THR A 48 -3.60 7.17 6.76
N THR A 49 -4.70 6.53 7.20
CA THR A 49 -4.88 6.10 8.59
C THR A 49 -3.76 5.15 9.02
N HIS A 50 -3.42 4.15 8.18
CA HIS A 50 -2.31 3.24 8.46
C HIS A 50 -0.95 3.93 8.52
N ALA A 51 -0.70 4.92 7.65
CA ALA A 51 0.55 5.68 7.65
C ALA A 51 0.82 6.39 9.00
N PHE A 52 -0.25 6.80 9.70
CA PHE A 52 -0.16 7.40 11.03
C PHE A 52 -0.19 6.36 12.14
N LEU A 53 -1.11 5.40 12.09
CA LEU A 53 -1.28 4.43 13.16
C LEU A 53 -0.06 3.52 13.35
N GLN A 54 0.72 3.26 12.31
CA GLN A 54 2.00 2.53 12.42
C GLN A 54 3.09 3.30 13.18
N GLN A 55 2.94 4.62 13.40
CA GLN A 55 3.84 5.42 14.24
C GLN A 55 3.44 5.35 15.71
N VAL A 56 2.19 5.02 15.99
CA VAL A 56 1.57 5.02 17.32
C VAL A 56 1.44 3.62 17.90
N TYR A 57 1.05 2.66 17.07
CA TYR A 57 0.86 1.25 17.44
C TYR A 57 1.85 0.38 16.69
N GLU A 58 2.32 -0.68 17.33
CA GLU A 58 3.18 -1.68 16.71
C GLU A 58 2.44 -3.02 16.57
N SER A 59 2.99 -3.89 15.73
CA SER A 59 2.54 -5.26 15.50
C SER A 59 3.58 -6.24 16.06
N LEU A 60 3.30 -7.55 16.03
CA LEU A 60 4.26 -8.57 16.46
C LEU A 60 5.54 -8.55 15.60
N VAL A 61 5.37 -8.31 14.30
CA VAL A 61 6.44 -8.23 13.30
C VAL A 61 6.22 -7.00 12.43
N ARG A 62 7.26 -6.52 11.77
CA ARG A 62 7.19 -5.36 10.87
C ARG A 62 8.02 -5.59 9.61
N TYR A 63 7.87 -4.72 8.62
CA TYR A 63 8.74 -4.68 7.45
C TYR A 63 9.95 -3.78 7.70
N ASP A 64 11.13 -4.26 7.29
CA ASP A 64 12.32 -3.42 7.13
C ASP A 64 12.22 -2.52 5.87
N ALA A 65 13.29 -1.78 5.56
CA ALA A 65 13.35 -0.91 4.38
C ALA A 65 13.31 -1.67 3.04
N LYS A 66 13.54 -2.99 3.04
CA LYS A 66 13.50 -3.87 1.87
C LYS A 66 12.25 -4.75 1.82
N TYR A 67 11.26 -4.47 2.66
CA TYR A 67 10.03 -5.27 2.82
C TYR A 67 10.27 -6.73 3.21
N GLN A 68 11.39 -7.00 3.93
CA GLN A 68 11.60 -8.26 4.62
C GLN A 68 10.98 -8.18 6.02
N ILE A 69 10.48 -9.32 6.49
CA ILE A 69 9.91 -9.40 7.85
C ILE A 69 11.03 -9.37 8.89
N GLU A 70 10.91 -8.45 9.84
CA GLU A 70 11.79 -8.37 11.00
C GLU A 70 11.02 -8.38 12.32
N PRO A 71 11.67 -8.77 13.44
CA PRO A 71 11.09 -8.72 14.78
C PRO A 71 10.64 -7.30 15.18
N ALA A 72 9.46 -7.19 15.83
CA ALA A 72 8.98 -5.97 16.48
C ALA A 72 8.60 -6.28 17.93
N LEU A 73 7.31 -6.34 18.28
CA LEU A 73 6.86 -6.74 19.63
C LEU A 73 7.10 -8.23 19.92
N ALA A 74 7.23 -9.08 18.91
CA ALA A 74 7.82 -10.41 19.04
C ALA A 74 9.31 -10.38 18.70
N THR A 75 10.12 -11.13 19.44
CA THR A 75 11.57 -11.27 19.22
C THR A 75 11.91 -12.46 18.33
N GLN A 76 11.07 -13.49 18.36
CA GLN A 76 11.21 -14.70 17.55
C GLN A 76 9.87 -15.44 17.45
N TRP A 77 9.76 -16.33 16.48
CA TRP A 77 8.61 -17.22 16.30
C TRP A 77 9.05 -18.59 15.83
N THR A 78 8.26 -19.60 16.14
CA THR A 78 8.53 -21.00 15.80
C THR A 78 7.25 -21.66 15.30
N GLN A 79 7.32 -22.30 14.14
CA GLN A 79 6.25 -23.16 13.65
C GLN A 79 6.21 -24.43 14.51
N VAL A 80 5.19 -24.56 15.37
CA VAL A 80 5.03 -25.71 16.28
C VAL A 80 4.36 -26.89 15.55
N SER A 81 3.39 -26.55 14.69
CA SER A 81 2.71 -27.49 13.79
C SER A 81 2.24 -26.73 12.54
N PRO A 82 1.74 -27.37 11.49
CA PRO A 82 1.22 -26.67 10.31
C PRO A 82 0.15 -25.60 10.62
N THR A 83 -0.53 -25.71 11.75
CA THR A 83 -1.60 -24.80 12.18
C THR A 83 -1.35 -24.13 13.53
N GLN A 84 -0.10 -24.10 14.01
CA GLN A 84 0.25 -23.44 15.26
C GLN A 84 1.62 -22.77 15.16
N VAL A 85 1.64 -21.46 15.42
CA VAL A 85 2.89 -20.67 15.49
C VAL A 85 3.01 -20.07 16.88
N ARG A 86 4.14 -20.29 17.54
CA ARG A 86 4.48 -19.73 18.85
C ARG A 86 5.34 -18.50 18.69
N PHE A 87 4.99 -17.43 19.38
CA PHE A 87 5.72 -16.17 19.42
C PHE A 87 6.28 -15.91 20.81
N ALA A 88 7.58 -15.59 20.90
CA ALA A 88 8.21 -15.05 22.09
C ALA A 88 8.14 -13.52 22.03
N LEU A 89 7.56 -12.90 23.06
CA LEU A 89 7.32 -11.46 23.11
C LEU A 89 8.52 -10.70 23.69
N ARG A 90 8.67 -9.46 23.28
CA ARG A 90 9.71 -8.56 23.77
C ARG A 90 9.41 -8.12 25.19
N LYS A 91 10.34 -8.33 26.10
CA LYS A 91 10.24 -7.89 27.50
C LYS A 91 10.62 -6.42 27.66
N GLY A 92 10.05 -5.75 28.64
CA GLY A 92 10.39 -4.38 28.99
C GLY A 92 9.77 -3.30 28.11
N VAL A 93 8.96 -3.66 27.13
CA VAL A 93 8.18 -2.70 26.32
C VAL A 93 7.09 -2.08 27.18
N LYS A 94 6.85 -0.77 26.99
CA LYS A 94 5.81 -0.03 27.67
C LYS A 94 4.89 0.65 26.67
N PHE A 95 3.61 0.70 26.99
CA PHE A 95 2.66 1.57 26.32
C PHE A 95 2.93 3.05 26.62
N HIS A 96 2.32 3.96 25.89
CA HIS A 96 2.52 5.40 26.04
C HIS A 96 2.15 5.93 27.42
N ASP A 97 1.20 5.30 28.11
CA ASP A 97 0.81 5.61 29.49
C ASP A 97 1.75 4.98 30.54
N GLY A 98 2.77 4.24 30.11
CA GLY A 98 3.74 3.57 30.98
C GLY A 98 3.37 2.15 31.40
N ALA A 99 2.17 1.66 31.07
CA ALA A 99 1.75 0.28 31.35
C ALA A 99 2.65 -0.75 30.62
N PRO A 100 2.97 -1.90 31.24
CA PRO A 100 3.79 -2.92 30.61
C PRO A 100 3.01 -3.64 29.51
N PHE A 101 3.73 -3.98 28.43
CA PHE A 101 3.21 -4.84 27.35
C PHE A 101 3.38 -6.31 27.74
N THR A 102 2.32 -7.11 27.55
CA THR A 102 2.28 -8.55 27.85
C THR A 102 1.49 -9.34 26.82
N ALA A 103 1.46 -10.66 26.98
CA ALA A 103 0.66 -11.57 26.16
C ALA A 103 -0.85 -11.30 26.24
N ASP A 104 -1.36 -10.74 27.35
CA ASP A 104 -2.78 -10.37 27.47
C ASP A 104 -3.18 -9.30 26.46
N ASP A 105 -2.29 -8.36 26.15
CA ASP A 105 -2.52 -7.30 25.16
C ASP A 105 -2.55 -7.87 23.74
N VAL A 106 -1.71 -8.88 23.45
CA VAL A 106 -1.71 -9.58 22.15
C VAL A 106 -3.00 -10.38 21.96
N VAL A 107 -3.40 -11.19 22.96
CA VAL A 107 -4.65 -11.97 22.93
C VAL A 107 -5.83 -11.04 22.73
N PHE A 108 -5.91 -9.96 23.52
CA PHE A 108 -6.97 -8.96 23.41
C PHE A 108 -7.02 -8.34 22.01
N SER A 109 -5.90 -7.82 21.52
CA SER A 109 -5.86 -7.05 20.27
C SER A 109 -6.18 -7.89 19.04
N LEU A 110 -5.60 -9.09 18.93
CA LEU A 110 -5.86 -9.97 17.79
C LEU A 110 -7.29 -10.50 17.83
N THR A 111 -7.82 -10.84 19.02
CA THR A 111 -9.24 -11.26 19.16
C THR A 111 -10.17 -10.09 18.80
N ARG A 112 -9.86 -8.86 19.21
CA ARG A 112 -10.60 -7.65 18.85
C ARG A 112 -10.61 -7.43 17.33
N ALA A 113 -9.46 -7.60 16.68
CA ALA A 113 -9.34 -7.50 15.23
C ALA A 113 -10.14 -8.58 14.47
N MET A 114 -10.27 -9.80 15.03
CA MET A 114 -11.07 -10.90 14.47
C MET A 114 -12.57 -10.67 14.61
N THR A 115 -13.00 -9.80 15.51
CA THR A 115 -14.42 -9.66 15.91
C THR A 115 -15.08 -8.46 15.25
N PRO A 116 -16.26 -8.59 14.62
CA PRO A 116 -17.03 -7.45 14.14
C PRO A 116 -17.30 -6.44 15.27
N PRO A 117 -17.32 -5.13 14.98
CA PRO A 117 -17.31 -4.49 13.65
C PRO A 117 -15.91 -4.13 13.08
N SER A 118 -14.85 -4.85 13.47
CA SER A 118 -13.50 -4.59 12.97
C SER A 118 -13.42 -4.67 11.44
N ASN A 119 -12.75 -3.66 10.82
CA ASN A 119 -12.41 -3.66 9.40
C ASN A 119 -10.99 -4.20 9.13
N MET A 120 -10.30 -4.73 10.16
CA MET A 120 -8.96 -5.32 10.06
C MET A 120 -8.97 -6.86 10.04
N THR A 121 -10.13 -7.46 9.81
CA THR A 121 -10.28 -8.91 9.75
C THR A 121 -9.37 -9.58 8.71
N SER A 122 -9.05 -8.90 7.62
CA SER A 122 -8.12 -9.41 6.59
C SER A 122 -6.69 -9.66 7.11
N ALA A 123 -6.24 -8.91 8.11
CA ALA A 123 -4.93 -9.09 8.74
C ALA A 123 -4.87 -10.29 9.72
N VAL A 124 -6.01 -10.86 10.07
CA VAL A 124 -6.16 -11.92 11.08
C VAL A 124 -7.10 -13.05 10.63
N GLN A 125 -7.50 -13.07 9.35
CA GLN A 125 -8.50 -14.00 8.81
C GLN A 125 -8.09 -15.48 8.95
N SER A 126 -6.79 -15.76 8.92
CA SER A 126 -6.24 -17.12 9.08
C SER A 126 -6.27 -17.60 10.53
N LEU A 127 -6.41 -16.70 11.50
CA LEU A 127 -6.44 -17.06 12.91
C LEU A 127 -7.75 -17.75 13.28
N LYS A 128 -7.63 -18.83 14.06
CA LYS A 128 -8.73 -19.51 14.74
C LYS A 128 -8.84 -19.09 16.20
N GLU A 129 -7.71 -19.01 16.87
CA GLU A 129 -7.59 -18.68 18.30
C GLU A 129 -6.23 -18.07 18.58
N VAL A 130 -6.16 -17.17 19.54
CA VAL A 130 -4.93 -16.63 20.11
C VAL A 130 -4.86 -17.05 21.57
N ARG A 131 -3.82 -17.80 21.96
CA ARG A 131 -3.71 -18.39 23.29
C ARG A 131 -2.49 -17.86 24.03
N LYS A 132 -2.70 -17.32 25.22
CA LYS A 132 -1.62 -17.02 26.16
C LYS A 132 -1.01 -18.33 26.67
N VAL A 133 0.32 -18.45 26.60
CA VAL A 133 1.09 -19.55 27.22
C VAL A 133 1.64 -19.09 28.56
N ASP A 134 2.29 -17.91 28.56
CA ASP A 134 2.76 -17.17 29.71
C ASP A 134 2.75 -15.66 29.40
N ASP A 135 3.25 -14.80 30.30
CA ASP A 135 3.21 -13.34 30.12
C ASP A 135 3.99 -12.83 28.89
N PHE A 136 4.92 -13.63 28.35
CA PHE A 136 5.75 -13.27 27.21
C PHE A 136 5.77 -14.33 26.11
N THR A 137 4.77 -15.22 26.09
CA THR A 137 4.63 -16.27 25.08
C THR A 137 3.17 -16.41 24.66
N VAL A 138 2.91 -16.37 23.36
CA VAL A 138 1.59 -16.60 22.78
C VAL A 138 1.65 -17.66 21.68
N ASP A 139 0.59 -18.46 21.58
CA ASP A 139 0.35 -19.38 20.46
C ASP A 139 -0.76 -18.82 19.58
N LEU A 140 -0.47 -18.67 18.29
CA LEU A 140 -1.47 -18.42 17.27
C LEU A 140 -1.91 -19.75 16.65
N LEU A 141 -3.18 -20.12 16.86
CA LEU A 141 -3.79 -21.28 16.25
C LEU A 141 -4.48 -20.87 14.96
N LEU A 142 -4.18 -21.54 13.86
CA LEU A 142 -4.64 -21.19 12.52
C LEU A 142 -5.78 -22.12 12.09
N LYS A 143 -6.64 -21.64 11.20
CA LYS A 143 -7.70 -22.44 10.53
C LYS A 143 -7.12 -23.46 9.55
N GLY A 144 -5.91 -23.22 9.04
CA GLY A 144 -5.13 -24.05 8.13
C GLY A 144 -3.69 -23.55 8.05
N PRO A 145 -2.77 -24.22 7.37
CA PRO A 145 -1.43 -23.71 7.10
C PRO A 145 -1.51 -22.35 6.41
N ASN A 146 -0.65 -21.40 6.80
CA ASN A 146 -0.61 -20.05 6.20
C ASN A 146 0.84 -19.59 6.00
N PRO A 147 1.38 -19.69 4.79
CA PRO A 147 2.76 -19.29 4.49
C PRO A 147 3.00 -17.77 4.55
N ILE A 148 1.94 -16.96 4.55
CA ILE A 148 2.04 -15.49 4.60
C ILE A 148 1.59 -14.89 5.94
N LEU A 149 1.40 -15.71 6.97
CA LEU A 149 0.95 -15.26 8.29
C LEU A 149 1.72 -14.04 8.80
N LEU A 150 3.04 -14.09 8.74
CA LEU A 150 3.88 -12.98 9.23
C LEU A 150 3.64 -11.67 8.46
N ARG A 151 3.39 -11.77 7.16
CA ARG A 151 3.07 -10.60 6.31
C ARG A 151 1.70 -10.01 6.66
N GLU A 152 0.70 -10.86 6.90
CA GLU A 152 -0.62 -10.43 7.37
C GLU A 152 -0.52 -9.72 8.74
N LEU A 153 0.26 -10.29 9.67
CA LEU A 153 0.43 -9.75 11.02
C LEU A 153 1.14 -8.38 11.07
N THR A 154 1.82 -7.92 10.01
CA THR A 154 2.39 -6.56 9.99
C THR A 154 1.34 -5.46 10.12
N GLU A 155 0.09 -5.73 9.75
CA GLU A 155 -1.04 -4.79 9.85
C GLU A 155 -1.89 -5.01 11.12
N ALA A 156 -1.64 -6.08 11.89
CA ALA A 156 -2.38 -6.41 13.10
C ALA A 156 -1.79 -5.65 14.31
N ARG A 157 -2.28 -4.44 14.56
CA ARG A 157 -1.77 -3.53 15.60
C ARG A 157 -2.16 -3.98 17.01
N ILE A 158 -1.26 -3.81 17.97
CA ILE A 158 -1.48 -4.17 19.37
C ILE A 158 -1.85 -2.94 20.19
N MET A 159 -2.94 -3.03 20.98
CA MET A 159 -3.42 -2.04 21.92
C MET A 159 -3.25 -2.54 23.35
N ASN A 160 -3.23 -1.62 24.32
CA ASN A 160 -3.29 -1.99 25.72
C ASN A 160 -4.71 -2.45 26.12
N LYS A 161 -4.82 -3.67 26.63
CA LYS A 161 -6.09 -4.28 27.07
C LYS A 161 -6.74 -3.47 28.19
N ALA A 162 -6.01 -3.21 29.28
CA ALA A 162 -6.55 -2.53 30.46
C ALA A 162 -7.00 -1.09 30.13
N TRP A 163 -6.26 -0.37 29.28
CA TRP A 163 -6.66 0.94 28.80
C TRP A 163 -7.96 0.86 27.98
N ALA A 164 -8.05 -0.08 27.05
CA ALA A 164 -9.25 -0.24 26.22
C ALA A 164 -10.48 -0.59 27.04
N GLU A 165 -10.35 -1.49 28.03
CA GLU A 165 -11.43 -1.87 28.95
C GLU A 165 -11.85 -0.69 29.84
N LYS A 166 -10.89 0.02 30.43
CA LYS A 166 -11.12 1.22 31.27
C LYS A 166 -11.92 2.30 30.53
N HIS A 167 -11.70 2.45 29.25
CA HIS A 167 -12.30 3.52 28.43
C HIS A 167 -13.47 3.05 27.55
N ASN A 168 -14.05 1.86 27.84
CA ASN A 168 -15.16 1.28 27.07
C ASN A 168 -14.85 1.12 25.57
N ALA A 169 -13.58 0.86 25.23
CA ALA A 169 -13.10 0.66 23.85
C ALA A 169 -12.70 -0.80 23.57
N ALA A 170 -13.22 -1.76 24.36
CA ALA A 170 -12.95 -3.19 24.17
C ALA A 170 -13.44 -3.71 22.82
N LYS A 171 -14.50 -3.15 22.25
CA LYS A 171 -14.91 -3.38 20.85
C LYS A 171 -14.28 -2.31 19.94
N SER A 172 -14.01 -2.67 18.68
CA SER A 172 -13.61 -1.66 17.71
C SER A 172 -14.75 -0.69 17.41
N GLN A 173 -14.40 0.52 16.98
CA GLN A 173 -15.38 1.46 16.46
C GLN A 173 -16.15 0.83 15.30
N ASP A 174 -17.49 0.95 15.30
CA ASP A 174 -18.29 0.70 14.10
C ASP A 174 -18.29 1.95 13.21
N TYR A 175 -17.32 1.98 12.31
CA TYR A 175 -17.16 3.14 11.43
C TYR A 175 -18.32 3.30 10.43
N ALA A 176 -18.92 2.18 9.98
CA ALA A 176 -20.04 2.21 9.05
C ALA A 176 -21.31 2.79 9.72
N ALA A 177 -21.55 2.44 10.98
CA ALA A 177 -22.64 2.99 11.78
C ALA A 177 -22.34 4.40 12.31
N LYS A 178 -21.11 4.92 12.14
CA LYS A 178 -20.63 6.18 12.74
C LYS A 178 -20.67 6.16 14.26
N ASP A 179 -20.53 4.98 14.86
CA ASP A 179 -20.51 4.80 16.31
C ASP A 179 -19.09 4.96 16.83
N GLU A 180 -18.75 6.16 17.32
CA GLU A 180 -17.43 6.46 17.89
C GLU A 180 -17.35 5.98 19.35
N ASN A 181 -16.21 5.37 19.71
CA ASN A 181 -15.84 5.07 21.07
C ASN A 181 -14.61 5.90 21.48
N TYR A 182 -14.12 5.73 22.69
CA TYR A 182 -12.96 6.51 23.19
C TYR A 182 -11.70 6.32 22.33
N ALA A 183 -11.45 5.09 21.81
CA ALA A 183 -10.31 4.81 20.95
C ALA A 183 -10.41 5.46 19.56
N SER A 184 -11.59 5.93 19.13
CA SER A 184 -11.76 6.66 17.87
C SER A 184 -11.00 7.97 17.83
N ARG A 185 -10.75 8.58 19.00
CA ARG A 185 -10.11 9.90 19.16
C ARG A 185 -8.86 9.87 20.03
N ASN A 186 -8.59 8.79 20.75
CA ASN A 186 -7.49 8.65 21.68
C ASN A 186 -6.70 7.39 21.40
N ALA A 187 -5.38 7.44 21.61
CA ALA A 187 -4.48 6.33 21.33
C ALA A 187 -3.59 6.01 22.53
N ASN A 188 -3.36 4.73 22.77
CA ASN A 188 -2.36 4.21 23.69
C ASN A 188 -1.66 2.99 23.08
N GLY A 189 -0.59 3.24 22.35
CA GLY A 189 0.23 2.23 21.69
C GLY A 189 1.61 2.09 22.32
N THR A 190 2.47 1.30 21.68
CA THR A 190 3.88 1.10 22.08
C THR A 190 4.85 1.81 21.14
N GLY A 191 4.33 2.47 20.09
CA GLY A 191 5.09 2.96 18.96
C GLY A 191 6.04 4.12 19.24
N PRO A 192 6.85 4.49 18.23
CA PRO A 192 7.89 5.52 18.34
C PRO A 192 7.34 6.93 18.59
N PHE A 193 6.06 7.17 18.32
CA PHE A 193 5.40 8.46 18.54
C PHE A 193 4.12 8.31 19.34
N VAL A 194 3.89 9.28 20.22
CA VAL A 194 2.64 9.49 20.97
C VAL A 194 1.75 10.44 20.17
N MET A 195 0.48 10.13 20.03
CA MET A 195 -0.49 11.06 19.45
C MET A 195 -0.84 12.15 20.46
N GLU A 196 -0.42 13.38 20.15
CA GLU A 196 -0.72 14.55 20.99
C GLU A 196 -2.12 15.10 20.70
N GLY A 197 -2.58 14.98 19.47
CA GLY A 197 -3.93 15.40 19.09
C GLY A 197 -4.24 15.21 17.61
N TRP A 198 -5.54 15.07 17.34
CA TRP A 198 -6.12 15.09 16.02
C TRP A 198 -7.31 16.04 15.97
N GLN A 199 -7.22 17.04 15.12
CA GLN A 199 -8.31 17.95 14.76
C GLN A 199 -8.72 17.61 13.32
N PRO A 200 -9.87 16.96 13.11
CA PRO A 200 -10.31 16.50 11.79
C PRO A 200 -10.29 17.60 10.74
N ASP A 201 -9.78 17.26 9.56
CA ASP A 201 -9.56 18.16 8.41
C ASP A 201 -8.63 19.38 8.70
N VAL A 202 -7.98 19.44 9.86
CA VAL A 202 -7.09 20.54 10.24
C VAL A 202 -5.66 20.05 10.44
N LYS A 203 -5.43 19.15 11.40
CA LYS A 203 -4.08 18.63 11.68
C LYS A 203 -4.08 17.37 12.55
N VAL A 204 -3.02 16.58 12.40
CA VAL A 204 -2.58 15.55 13.34
C VAL A 204 -1.23 15.95 13.91
N THR A 205 -1.04 15.83 15.23
CA THR A 205 0.25 16.10 15.88
C THR A 205 0.73 14.85 16.59
N LEU A 206 1.95 14.42 16.28
CA LEU A 206 2.65 13.33 16.95
C LEU A 206 3.91 13.86 17.62
N LYS A 207 4.20 13.36 18.81
CA LYS A 207 5.42 13.63 19.59
C LYS A 207 6.23 12.35 19.73
N LYS A 208 7.54 12.45 19.64
CA LYS A 208 8.46 11.35 19.89
C LYS A 208 8.20 10.71 21.25
N ASN A 209 8.12 9.39 21.28
CA ASN A 209 8.05 8.61 22.51
C ASN A 209 9.48 8.47 23.11
N PRO A 210 9.78 9.12 24.24
CA PRO A 210 11.12 9.04 24.82
C PRO A 210 11.43 7.65 25.41
N ASN A 211 10.39 6.83 25.62
CA ASN A 211 10.49 5.50 26.21
C ASN A 211 10.33 4.37 25.18
N TRP A 212 10.42 4.70 23.88
CA TRP A 212 10.32 3.67 22.86
C TRP A 212 11.47 2.66 23.00
N TRP A 213 11.15 1.39 22.91
CA TRP A 213 12.09 0.27 23.14
C TRP A 213 13.18 0.17 22.08
N ASP A 214 12.97 0.72 20.88
CA ASP A 214 13.92 0.72 19.76
C ASP A 214 14.53 2.12 19.56
N LYS A 215 15.41 2.26 18.58
CA LYS A 215 16.12 3.52 18.30
C LYS A 215 15.70 4.08 16.94
N PRO A 216 15.24 5.34 16.87
CA PRO A 216 15.01 5.98 15.59
C PRO A 216 16.34 6.18 14.84
N GLN A 217 16.32 6.00 13.52
CA GLN A 217 17.45 6.29 12.64
C GLN A 217 17.50 7.79 12.27
N GLY A 218 16.36 8.48 12.35
CA GLY A 218 16.21 9.91 12.10
C GLY A 218 16.23 10.75 13.36
N ASN A 219 15.99 12.06 13.20
CA ASN A 219 16.03 13.04 14.29
C ASN A 219 14.71 13.77 14.55
N ILE A 220 13.58 13.24 14.04
CA ILE A 220 12.28 13.89 14.19
C ILE A 220 11.75 13.72 15.62
N ASP A 221 11.42 14.85 16.28
CA ASP A 221 10.80 14.88 17.60
C ASP A 221 9.29 15.20 17.55
N THR A 222 8.87 15.92 16.50
CA THR A 222 7.47 16.28 16.30
C THR A 222 7.09 16.08 14.84
N VAL A 223 5.92 15.49 14.58
CA VAL A 223 5.28 15.44 13.27
C VAL A 223 4.02 16.26 13.32
N VAL A 224 3.87 17.21 12.40
CA VAL A 224 2.64 17.97 12.18
C VAL A 224 2.14 17.67 10.79
N PHE A 225 1.06 16.94 10.69
CA PHE A 225 0.41 16.64 9.42
C PHE A 225 -0.77 17.58 9.19
N THR A 226 -0.87 18.10 7.98
CA THR A 226 -1.98 18.97 7.54
C THR A 226 -2.61 18.35 6.29
N PRO A 227 -3.89 17.92 6.34
CA PRO A 227 -4.60 17.48 5.16
C PRO A 227 -4.91 18.68 4.27
N ILE A 228 -4.39 18.68 3.04
CA ILE A 228 -4.62 19.73 2.04
C ILE A 228 -5.17 19.07 0.78
N LYS A 229 -6.49 19.10 0.59
CA LYS A 229 -7.19 18.41 -0.52
C LYS A 229 -6.77 18.93 -1.91
N SER A 230 -6.62 20.25 -2.05
CA SER A 230 -6.19 20.88 -3.31
C SER A 230 -4.71 20.59 -3.61
N ALA A 231 -4.43 19.92 -4.71
CA ALA A 231 -3.06 19.63 -5.16
C ALA A 231 -2.24 20.91 -5.40
N ALA A 232 -2.85 21.95 -5.99
CA ALA A 232 -2.19 23.24 -6.21
C ALA A 232 -1.82 23.93 -4.88
N THR A 233 -2.71 23.86 -3.89
CA THR A 233 -2.45 24.42 -2.54
C THR A 233 -1.35 23.64 -1.83
N ARG A 234 -1.31 22.28 -1.95
CA ARG A 234 -0.20 21.48 -1.41
C ARG A 234 1.14 21.84 -2.03
N SER A 235 1.18 22.01 -3.36
CA SER A 235 2.39 22.46 -4.07
C SER A 235 2.85 23.83 -3.57
N ALA A 236 1.93 24.79 -3.43
CA ALA A 236 2.24 26.13 -2.95
C ALA A 236 2.76 26.12 -1.51
N ALA A 237 2.16 25.31 -0.62
CA ALA A 237 2.59 25.17 0.76
C ALA A 237 4.02 24.62 0.90
N LEU A 238 4.41 23.65 0.03
CA LEU A 238 5.78 23.16 -0.01
C LEU A 238 6.76 24.21 -0.55
N ILE A 239 6.41 24.87 -1.65
CA ILE A 239 7.28 25.88 -2.28
C ILE A 239 7.51 27.08 -1.34
N SER A 240 6.50 27.52 -0.61
CA SER A 240 6.62 28.61 0.37
C SER A 240 7.31 28.21 1.68
N GLY A 241 7.54 26.91 1.92
CA GLY A 241 8.10 26.39 3.18
C GLY A 241 7.10 26.34 4.33
N GLN A 242 5.81 26.43 4.07
CA GLN A 242 4.76 26.17 5.06
C GLN A 242 4.76 24.72 5.52
N VAL A 243 5.06 23.79 4.60
CA VAL A 243 5.30 22.37 4.88
C VAL A 243 6.68 21.96 4.36
N ASP A 244 7.24 20.89 4.96
CA ASP A 244 8.57 20.38 4.62
C ASP A 244 8.52 19.20 3.66
N PHE A 245 7.39 18.48 3.64
CA PHE A 245 7.23 17.23 2.94
C PHE A 245 5.80 17.08 2.41
N VAL A 246 5.69 16.62 1.18
CA VAL A 246 4.41 16.33 0.50
C VAL A 246 4.50 14.97 -0.17
N VAL A 247 3.59 14.07 0.18
CA VAL A 247 3.24 12.92 -0.68
C VAL A 247 2.28 13.40 -1.78
N ASP A 248 2.24 12.78 -2.92
CA ASP A 248 1.36 13.11 -4.05
C ASP A 248 1.53 14.53 -4.63
N PRO A 249 2.74 15.02 -4.94
CA PRO A 249 2.86 16.23 -5.73
C PRO A 249 2.25 15.99 -7.12
N PRO A 250 1.45 16.94 -7.65
CA PRO A 250 0.81 16.74 -8.95
C PRO A 250 1.85 16.67 -10.07
N PRO A 251 1.71 15.74 -11.05
CA PRO A 251 2.72 15.53 -12.10
C PRO A 251 3.07 16.77 -12.92
N GLN A 252 2.12 17.69 -13.11
CA GLN A 252 2.33 18.95 -13.83
C GLN A 252 3.27 19.90 -13.10
N ASP A 253 3.41 19.81 -11.78
CA ASP A 253 4.24 20.69 -10.96
C ASP A 253 5.67 20.15 -10.77
N LEU A 254 5.94 18.87 -11.08
CA LEU A 254 7.24 18.24 -10.81
C LEU A 254 8.42 18.95 -11.49
N ALA A 255 8.25 19.39 -12.74
CA ALA A 255 9.30 20.12 -13.44
C ALA A 255 9.66 21.43 -12.72
N ARG A 256 8.65 22.18 -12.25
CA ARG A 256 8.83 23.40 -11.46
C ARG A 256 9.49 23.11 -10.11
N MET A 257 9.10 22.04 -9.44
CA MET A 257 9.69 21.63 -8.17
C MET A 257 11.15 21.17 -8.34
N LYS A 258 11.48 20.41 -9.40
CA LYS A 258 12.86 20.00 -9.74
C LYS A 258 13.77 21.21 -10.02
N ALA A 259 13.23 22.28 -10.61
CA ALA A 259 13.97 23.50 -10.89
C ALA A 259 14.18 24.41 -9.66
N ASN A 260 13.47 24.17 -8.56
CA ASN A 260 13.59 24.94 -7.33
C ASN A 260 14.78 24.44 -6.51
N ALA A 261 15.77 25.34 -6.25
CA ALA A 261 16.99 25.00 -5.52
C ALA A 261 16.75 24.56 -4.06
N ASP A 262 15.62 24.95 -3.46
CA ASP A 262 15.24 24.63 -2.08
C ASP A 262 14.49 23.32 -1.94
N LEU A 263 14.13 22.68 -3.04
CA LEU A 263 13.34 21.46 -3.07
C LEU A 263 14.11 20.28 -3.66
N LYS A 264 13.68 19.09 -3.33
CA LYS A 264 14.07 17.85 -4.02
C LYS A 264 12.87 16.93 -4.17
N LEU A 265 12.94 16.09 -5.19
CA LEU A 265 12.00 15.01 -5.44
C LEU A 265 12.70 13.68 -5.19
N VAL A 266 11.97 12.76 -4.57
CA VAL A 266 12.33 11.35 -4.48
C VAL A 266 11.25 10.58 -5.24
N GLU A 267 11.65 9.87 -6.29
CA GLU A 267 10.77 9.07 -7.13
C GLU A 267 11.05 7.60 -6.84
N GLY A 268 10.00 6.84 -6.54
CA GLY A 268 10.11 5.42 -6.23
C GLY A 268 8.91 4.65 -6.77
N ALA A 269 9.13 3.36 -7.06
CA ALA A 269 8.06 2.47 -7.45
C ALA A 269 7.13 2.22 -6.25
N GLU A 270 5.82 2.33 -6.48
CA GLU A 270 4.78 1.86 -5.57
C GLU A 270 4.53 0.37 -5.80
N ASN A 271 4.07 -0.35 -4.78
CA ASN A 271 3.66 -1.76 -4.90
C ASN A 271 2.35 -1.94 -5.68
N ARG A 272 2.09 -1.04 -6.62
CA ARG A 272 0.83 -0.96 -7.36
C ARG A 272 1.02 -1.18 -8.85
N THR A 273 0.17 -2.04 -9.41
CA THR A 273 0.02 -2.22 -10.86
C THR A 273 -1.27 -1.57 -11.33
N ILE A 274 -1.19 -0.75 -12.36
CA ILE A 274 -2.34 -0.17 -13.07
C ILE A 274 -2.65 -1.06 -14.27
N TYR A 275 -3.92 -1.43 -14.42
CA TYR A 275 -4.35 -2.40 -15.42
C TYR A 275 -5.75 -2.13 -15.95
N LEU A 276 -6.11 -2.76 -17.05
CA LEU A 276 -7.46 -2.80 -17.58
C LEU A 276 -8.07 -4.18 -17.30
N GLY A 277 -9.26 -4.19 -16.71
CA GLY A 277 -10.11 -5.36 -16.56
C GLY A 277 -11.17 -5.39 -17.67
N LEU A 278 -11.61 -6.58 -18.05
CA LEU A 278 -12.52 -6.83 -19.17
C LEU A 278 -13.65 -7.77 -18.72
N ASP A 279 -14.89 -7.46 -19.09
CA ASP A 279 -16.05 -8.34 -18.81
C ASP A 279 -15.95 -9.63 -19.64
N GLN A 280 -15.69 -10.74 -18.97
CA GLN A 280 -15.56 -12.07 -19.59
C GLN A 280 -16.69 -13.02 -19.17
N PHE A 281 -17.72 -12.49 -18.52
CA PHE A 281 -18.80 -13.29 -17.94
C PHE A 281 -20.10 -13.22 -18.75
N ARG A 282 -20.59 -12.02 -19.06
CA ARG A 282 -21.88 -11.84 -19.74
C ARG A 282 -21.87 -12.56 -21.09
N ASP A 283 -23.02 -13.09 -21.50
CA ASP A 283 -23.17 -13.70 -22.83
C ASP A 283 -23.25 -12.65 -23.92
N GLU A 284 -23.82 -11.49 -23.61
CA GLU A 284 -23.86 -10.32 -24.49
C GLU A 284 -23.22 -9.11 -23.80
N LEU A 285 -22.34 -8.43 -24.54
CA LEU A 285 -21.70 -7.21 -24.06
C LEU A 285 -22.61 -6.00 -24.31
N PRO A 286 -23.07 -5.28 -23.28
CA PRO A 286 -23.98 -4.15 -23.44
C PRO A 286 -23.43 -3.07 -24.38
N GLY A 287 -24.23 -2.67 -25.37
CA GLY A 287 -23.88 -1.60 -26.31
C GLY A 287 -22.79 -1.92 -27.32
N ALA A 288 -22.32 -3.16 -27.39
CA ALA A 288 -21.23 -3.53 -28.30
C ALA A 288 -21.65 -3.61 -29.79
N GLY A 289 -22.94 -3.62 -30.09
CA GLY A 289 -23.44 -3.84 -31.45
C GLY A 289 -23.21 -5.26 -31.97
N THR A 290 -23.05 -6.22 -31.07
CA THR A 290 -22.84 -7.64 -31.33
C THR A 290 -23.91 -8.48 -30.62
N PRO A 291 -25.17 -8.49 -31.13
CA PRO A 291 -26.30 -9.14 -30.44
C PRO A 291 -25.98 -10.60 -30.09
N GLY A 292 -26.30 -10.99 -28.85
CA GLY A 292 -26.08 -12.34 -28.34
C GLY A 292 -24.60 -12.73 -28.17
N LYS A 293 -23.64 -11.79 -28.27
CA LYS A 293 -22.21 -12.09 -28.16
C LYS A 293 -21.48 -11.10 -27.25
N ASN A 294 -20.52 -11.65 -26.53
CA ASN A 294 -19.53 -10.86 -25.79
C ASN A 294 -18.15 -11.08 -26.43
N PRO A 295 -17.64 -10.12 -27.23
CA PRO A 295 -16.32 -10.23 -27.86
C PRO A 295 -15.18 -10.47 -26.87
N LEU A 296 -15.29 -9.96 -25.63
CA LEU A 296 -14.22 -10.04 -24.61
C LEU A 296 -14.03 -11.46 -24.05
N LYS A 297 -14.96 -12.40 -24.31
CA LYS A 297 -14.79 -13.83 -23.99
C LYS A 297 -13.74 -14.51 -24.89
N ASP A 298 -13.53 -14.00 -26.11
CA ASP A 298 -12.54 -14.55 -27.02
C ASP A 298 -11.14 -14.06 -26.66
N GLN A 299 -10.21 -14.97 -26.40
CA GLN A 299 -8.83 -14.67 -26.06
C GLN A 299 -8.13 -13.83 -27.15
N ARG A 300 -8.44 -14.06 -28.42
CA ARG A 300 -7.87 -13.31 -29.56
C ARG A 300 -8.27 -11.83 -29.49
N VAL A 301 -9.51 -11.54 -29.10
CA VAL A 301 -9.98 -10.18 -28.88
C VAL A 301 -9.24 -9.52 -27.73
N ARG A 302 -9.06 -10.22 -26.59
CA ARG A 302 -8.30 -9.68 -25.45
C ARG A 302 -6.84 -9.43 -25.83
N GLN A 303 -6.23 -10.34 -26.58
CA GLN A 303 -4.88 -10.18 -27.12
C GLN A 303 -4.79 -8.98 -28.08
N ALA A 304 -5.78 -8.78 -28.95
CA ALA A 304 -5.84 -7.62 -29.84
C ALA A 304 -5.88 -6.30 -29.07
N LEU A 305 -6.74 -6.21 -28.06
CA LEU A 305 -6.82 -5.05 -27.16
C LEU A 305 -5.49 -4.80 -26.45
N TYR A 306 -4.81 -5.86 -26.01
CA TYR A 306 -3.49 -5.78 -25.38
C TYR A 306 -2.42 -5.26 -26.35
N GLN A 307 -2.34 -5.83 -27.58
CA GLN A 307 -1.35 -5.45 -28.59
C GLN A 307 -1.55 -4.04 -29.16
N ALA A 308 -2.78 -3.52 -29.08
CA ALA A 308 -3.07 -2.15 -29.48
C ALA A 308 -2.51 -1.08 -28.51
N ILE A 309 -2.01 -1.46 -27.32
CA ILE A 309 -1.51 -0.52 -26.32
C ILE A 309 -0.05 -0.16 -26.57
N ASP A 310 0.21 1.09 -26.94
CA ASP A 310 1.55 1.71 -26.99
C ASP A 310 2.05 2.04 -25.58
N SER A 311 2.69 1.05 -24.93
CA SER A 311 3.22 1.21 -23.57
C SER A 311 4.29 2.30 -23.47
N ALA A 312 5.13 2.43 -24.51
CA ALA A 312 6.18 3.46 -24.56
C ALA A 312 5.56 4.86 -24.64
N GLY A 313 4.50 5.00 -25.45
CA GLY A 313 3.73 6.23 -25.53
C GLY A 313 3.01 6.58 -24.22
N LEU A 314 2.42 5.59 -23.53
CA LEU A 314 1.86 5.81 -22.20
C LEU A 314 2.92 6.26 -21.22
N HIS A 315 4.07 5.57 -21.14
CA HIS A 315 5.17 5.93 -20.24
C HIS A 315 5.66 7.37 -20.47
N GLY A 316 6.06 7.71 -21.70
CA GLY A 316 6.69 9.01 -21.97
C GLY A 316 5.71 10.17 -21.98
N ARG A 317 4.62 10.03 -22.75
CA ARG A 317 3.67 11.15 -23.01
C ARG A 317 2.62 11.29 -21.91
N THR A 318 1.96 10.19 -21.53
CA THR A 318 0.85 10.24 -20.58
C THR A 318 1.35 10.27 -19.15
N MET A 319 2.29 9.39 -18.81
CA MET A 319 2.80 9.25 -17.44
C MET A 319 4.00 10.17 -17.14
N ARG A 320 4.54 10.88 -18.13
CA ARG A 320 5.72 11.77 -17.94
C ARG A 320 6.88 11.07 -17.24
N ASN A 321 7.13 9.80 -17.61
CA ASN A 321 8.11 8.88 -17.05
C ASN A 321 7.81 8.40 -15.59
N LEU A 322 6.63 8.67 -15.04
CA LEU A 322 6.21 8.20 -13.71
C LEU A 322 5.55 6.81 -13.78
N SER A 323 6.17 5.89 -14.50
CA SER A 323 5.70 4.52 -14.64
C SER A 323 6.81 3.58 -15.08
N VAL A 324 6.64 2.28 -14.83
CA VAL A 324 7.44 1.21 -15.42
C VAL A 324 6.47 0.30 -16.15
N SER A 325 6.73 -0.03 -17.42
CA SER A 325 5.84 -0.93 -18.19
C SER A 325 5.65 -2.25 -17.45
N ALA A 326 4.40 -2.72 -17.36
CA ALA A 326 4.07 -3.96 -16.69
C ALA A 326 3.68 -5.06 -17.68
N GLY A 327 4.17 -6.26 -17.43
CA GLY A 327 3.75 -7.50 -18.12
C GLY A 327 2.99 -8.45 -17.19
N THR A 328 3.02 -8.20 -15.88
CA THR A 328 2.33 -8.98 -14.85
C THR A 328 1.51 -8.11 -13.91
N MET A 329 0.66 -8.74 -13.11
CA MET A 329 -0.28 -8.07 -12.19
C MET A 329 0.31 -7.79 -10.81
N VAL A 330 1.61 -7.95 -10.62
CA VAL A 330 2.33 -7.69 -9.37
C VAL A 330 3.59 -6.86 -9.64
N ALA A 331 3.86 -5.90 -8.76
CA ALA A 331 4.97 -4.96 -8.89
C ALA A 331 6.32 -5.59 -8.44
N PRO A 332 7.48 -5.03 -8.87
CA PRO A 332 8.81 -5.63 -8.65
C PRO A 332 9.19 -5.98 -7.21
N MET A 333 8.67 -5.28 -6.19
CA MET A 333 8.96 -5.57 -4.78
C MET A 333 8.03 -6.61 -4.16
N VAL A 334 7.05 -7.12 -4.91
CA VAL A 334 6.09 -8.11 -4.42
C VAL A 334 6.66 -9.51 -4.62
N HIS A 335 6.63 -10.33 -3.58
CA HIS A 335 7.03 -11.74 -3.67
C HIS A 335 6.17 -12.49 -4.71
N GLY A 336 6.80 -13.23 -5.59
CA GLY A 336 6.20 -13.86 -6.77
C GLY A 336 6.44 -13.09 -8.07
N TRP A 337 6.93 -11.84 -8.02
CA TRP A 337 7.39 -11.11 -9.20
C TRP A 337 8.72 -11.67 -9.73
N SER A 338 8.86 -11.68 -11.04
CA SER A 338 10.16 -11.87 -11.70
C SER A 338 10.23 -11.05 -12.98
N LYS A 339 11.45 -10.70 -13.41
CA LYS A 339 11.64 -9.94 -14.64
C LYS A 339 11.07 -10.66 -15.85
N ALA A 340 11.19 -11.98 -15.91
CA ALA A 340 10.65 -12.79 -17.02
C ALA A 340 9.12 -12.75 -17.07
N LEU A 341 8.45 -12.83 -15.92
CA LEU A 341 7.00 -12.67 -15.83
C LEU A 341 6.56 -11.25 -16.21
N ASP A 342 7.38 -10.24 -15.93
CA ASP A 342 7.06 -8.83 -16.16
C ASP A 342 7.40 -8.35 -17.60
N GLU A 343 7.98 -9.19 -18.42
CA GLU A 343 8.05 -8.92 -19.85
C GLU A 343 6.65 -8.94 -20.46
N ARG A 344 6.35 -7.98 -21.34
CA ARG A 344 5.02 -7.91 -21.97
C ARG A 344 4.73 -9.18 -22.77
N ALA A 345 3.51 -9.71 -22.62
CA ALA A 345 3.06 -10.94 -23.31
C ALA A 345 3.08 -10.81 -24.83
N ALA A 346 2.86 -9.61 -25.37
CA ALA A 346 2.94 -9.30 -26.80
C ALA A 346 3.44 -7.87 -27.01
N LYS A 347 4.15 -7.65 -28.11
CA LYS A 347 4.61 -6.32 -28.53
C LYS A 347 3.44 -5.47 -29.03
N TYR A 348 3.58 -4.15 -28.94
CA TYR A 348 2.67 -3.21 -29.58
C TYR A 348 2.70 -3.41 -31.10
N ASP A 349 1.55 -3.73 -31.68
CA ASP A 349 1.39 -3.95 -33.12
C ASP A 349 -0.09 -3.76 -33.52
N VAL A 350 -0.38 -2.66 -34.18
CA VAL A 350 -1.74 -2.30 -34.61
C VAL A 350 -2.27 -3.23 -35.68
N GLU A 351 -1.44 -3.63 -36.63
CA GLU A 351 -1.86 -4.50 -37.76
C GLU A 351 -2.10 -5.94 -37.28
N ALA A 352 -1.23 -6.46 -36.41
CA ALA A 352 -1.48 -7.75 -35.76
C ALA A 352 -2.76 -7.73 -34.91
N ALA A 353 -3.03 -6.64 -34.19
CA ALA A 353 -4.26 -6.48 -33.42
C ALA A 353 -5.52 -6.48 -34.31
N LYS A 354 -5.51 -5.76 -35.42
CA LYS A 354 -6.62 -5.78 -36.41
C LYS A 354 -6.83 -7.20 -36.98
N LYS A 355 -5.74 -7.90 -37.32
CA LYS A 355 -5.82 -9.26 -37.79
C LYS A 355 -6.46 -10.20 -36.78
N LEU A 356 -6.07 -10.11 -35.50
CA LEU A 356 -6.68 -10.90 -34.42
C LEU A 356 -8.18 -10.61 -34.26
N LEU A 357 -8.62 -9.36 -34.39
CA LEU A 357 -10.05 -9.02 -34.40
C LEU A 357 -10.78 -9.63 -35.58
N ALA A 358 -10.20 -9.57 -36.79
CA ALA A 358 -10.78 -10.18 -37.98
C ALA A 358 -10.88 -11.71 -37.86
N ASP A 359 -9.83 -12.37 -37.40
CA ASP A 359 -9.78 -13.82 -37.15
C ASP A 359 -10.79 -14.24 -36.04
N ALA A 360 -11.11 -13.35 -35.11
CA ALA A 360 -12.14 -13.57 -34.10
C ALA A 360 -13.57 -13.27 -34.58
N GLY A 361 -13.75 -12.82 -35.84
CA GLY A 361 -15.05 -12.51 -36.43
C GLY A 361 -15.51 -11.05 -36.27
N TYR A 362 -14.59 -10.13 -35.93
CA TYR A 362 -14.85 -8.71 -35.76
C TYR A 362 -13.98 -7.84 -36.70
N PRO A 363 -14.00 -8.04 -38.04
CA PRO A 363 -13.14 -7.31 -38.98
C PRO A 363 -13.38 -5.81 -39.00
N ASN A 364 -14.59 -5.37 -38.62
CA ASN A 364 -14.97 -3.96 -38.51
C ASN A 364 -14.95 -3.46 -37.05
N GLY A 365 -14.42 -4.26 -36.11
CA GLY A 365 -14.46 -3.96 -34.68
C GLY A 365 -15.84 -4.07 -34.07
N PHE A 366 -16.02 -3.42 -32.92
CA PHE A 366 -17.27 -3.36 -32.15
C PHE A 366 -17.24 -2.12 -31.24
N ALA A 367 -18.38 -1.80 -30.60
CA ALA A 367 -18.42 -0.72 -29.63
C ALA A 367 -18.06 -1.25 -28.22
N LEU A 368 -17.33 -0.45 -27.44
CA LEU A 368 -16.89 -0.81 -26.09
C LEU A 368 -17.00 0.40 -25.16
N LYS A 369 -17.49 0.20 -23.94
CA LYS A 369 -17.48 1.19 -22.89
C LYS A 369 -16.27 0.96 -21.99
N LEU A 370 -15.49 2.03 -21.77
CA LEU A 370 -14.35 2.05 -20.83
C LEU A 370 -14.70 2.93 -19.63
N ASP A 371 -14.83 2.32 -18.49
CA ASP A 371 -15.04 3.00 -17.21
C ASP A 371 -13.71 3.32 -16.53
N CYS A 372 -13.58 4.55 -15.98
CA CYS A 372 -12.33 5.07 -15.46
C CYS A 372 -12.54 5.92 -14.21
N PRO A 373 -11.69 5.81 -13.17
CA PRO A 373 -11.63 6.83 -12.14
C PRO A 373 -10.92 8.09 -12.68
N ASN A 374 -11.13 9.24 -12.02
CA ASN A 374 -10.48 10.50 -12.40
C ASN A 374 -9.86 11.25 -11.21
N ASP A 375 -9.81 10.62 -10.05
CA ASP A 375 -9.27 11.22 -8.81
C ASP A 375 -8.51 10.22 -7.91
N ARG A 376 -8.08 9.08 -8.49
CA ARG A 376 -7.49 8.00 -7.68
C ARG A 376 -6.04 7.68 -8.00
N TYR A 377 -5.69 7.55 -9.27
CA TYR A 377 -4.35 7.16 -9.72
C TYR A 377 -3.67 8.31 -10.45
N VAL A 378 -2.34 8.24 -10.56
CA VAL A 378 -1.59 9.24 -11.32
C VAL A 378 -2.07 9.25 -12.77
N ASN A 379 -2.63 10.35 -13.23
CA ASN A 379 -3.12 10.59 -14.60
C ASN A 379 -4.16 9.56 -15.11
N ASP A 380 -4.98 9.00 -14.24
CA ASP A 380 -5.95 7.94 -14.56
C ASP A 380 -6.86 8.27 -15.75
N GLU A 381 -7.52 9.41 -15.75
CA GLU A 381 -8.37 9.82 -16.89
C GLU A 381 -7.56 9.99 -18.19
N ALA A 382 -6.37 10.57 -18.12
CA ALA A 382 -5.50 10.76 -19.29
C ALA A 382 -5.03 9.40 -19.86
N ILE A 383 -4.78 8.40 -19.02
CA ILE A 383 -4.50 7.02 -19.44
C ILE A 383 -5.69 6.46 -20.22
N CYS A 384 -6.91 6.60 -19.67
CA CYS A 384 -8.12 6.08 -20.32
C CYS A 384 -8.42 6.79 -21.64
N GLN A 385 -8.20 8.10 -21.75
CA GLN A 385 -8.30 8.84 -23.01
C GLN A 385 -7.31 8.31 -24.05
N ALA A 386 -6.05 8.05 -23.65
CA ALA A 386 -5.04 7.47 -24.54
C ALA A 386 -5.42 6.05 -24.99
N VAL A 387 -5.89 5.18 -24.08
CA VAL A 387 -6.36 3.83 -24.38
C VAL A 387 -7.55 3.86 -25.33
N THR A 388 -8.53 4.74 -25.10
CA THR A 388 -9.67 4.96 -26.00
C THR A 388 -9.22 5.27 -27.43
N ALA A 389 -8.25 6.18 -27.58
CA ALA A 389 -7.70 6.53 -28.89
C ALA A 389 -6.95 5.35 -29.54
N MET A 390 -6.21 4.54 -28.76
CA MET A 390 -5.47 3.38 -29.24
C MET A 390 -6.44 2.29 -29.72
N TRP A 391 -7.48 1.95 -28.96
CA TRP A 391 -8.47 0.94 -29.35
C TRP A 391 -9.30 1.37 -30.55
N THR A 392 -9.59 2.67 -30.68
CA THR A 392 -10.27 3.19 -31.88
C THR A 392 -9.48 2.95 -33.16
N ARG A 393 -8.14 2.97 -33.12
CA ARG A 393 -7.27 2.70 -34.30
C ARG A 393 -7.40 1.27 -34.84
N ILE A 394 -7.81 0.33 -33.99
CA ILE A 394 -8.05 -1.07 -34.39
C ILE A 394 -9.52 -1.37 -34.66
N GLY A 395 -10.38 -0.33 -34.74
CA GLY A 395 -11.81 -0.48 -35.05
C GLY A 395 -12.71 -0.64 -33.81
N VAL A 396 -12.16 -0.70 -32.60
CA VAL A 396 -12.98 -0.77 -31.37
C VAL A 396 -13.43 0.63 -30.97
N LYS A 397 -14.71 0.94 -31.24
CA LYS A 397 -15.34 2.25 -30.96
C LYS A 397 -15.53 2.41 -29.46
N THR A 398 -14.56 2.98 -28.79
CA THR A 398 -14.55 3.08 -27.32
C THR A 398 -15.21 4.37 -26.85
N THR A 399 -16.18 4.25 -25.93
CA THR A 399 -16.79 5.38 -25.21
C THR A 399 -16.21 5.42 -23.80
N LEU A 400 -15.53 6.52 -23.46
CA LEU A 400 -14.99 6.74 -22.11
C LEU A 400 -16.05 7.25 -21.15
N GLN A 401 -16.14 6.64 -19.98
CA GLN A 401 -16.91 7.13 -18.84
C GLN A 401 -15.98 7.33 -17.65
N ALA A 402 -15.54 8.57 -17.45
CA ALA A 402 -14.75 8.96 -16.27
C ALA A 402 -15.66 9.42 -15.13
N ALA A 403 -15.32 9.03 -13.89
CA ALA A 403 -16.08 9.38 -12.69
C ALA A 403 -15.15 9.39 -11.45
N PRO A 404 -15.51 10.12 -10.37
CA PRO A 404 -14.83 10.01 -9.10
C PRO A 404 -14.81 8.57 -8.57
N MET A 405 -13.70 8.19 -7.90
CA MET A 405 -13.46 6.81 -7.43
C MET A 405 -14.64 6.21 -6.66
N ALA A 406 -15.30 7.00 -5.81
CA ALA A 406 -16.44 6.53 -5.02
C ALA A 406 -17.62 6.03 -5.88
N GLN A 407 -17.88 6.67 -7.01
CA GLN A 407 -18.93 6.26 -7.96
C GLN A 407 -18.43 5.11 -8.85
N PHE A 408 -17.20 5.23 -9.34
CA PHE A 408 -16.57 4.24 -10.20
C PHE A 408 -16.44 2.87 -9.53
N VAL A 409 -15.93 2.81 -8.30
CA VAL A 409 -15.74 1.53 -7.60
C VAL A 409 -17.05 0.80 -7.37
N THR A 410 -18.13 1.51 -7.06
CA THR A 410 -19.45 0.91 -6.89
C THR A 410 -19.91 0.20 -8.17
N ARG A 411 -19.66 0.78 -9.34
CA ARG A 411 -19.99 0.15 -10.63
C ARG A 411 -19.17 -1.10 -10.89
N VAL A 412 -17.85 -1.06 -10.61
CA VAL A 412 -16.97 -2.23 -10.74
C VAL A 412 -17.43 -3.34 -9.80
N MET A 413 -17.71 -3.04 -8.54
CA MET A 413 -18.15 -4.03 -7.55
C MET A 413 -19.52 -4.65 -7.87
N ASN A 414 -20.42 -3.88 -8.49
CA ASN A 414 -21.71 -4.35 -8.98
C ASN A 414 -21.62 -5.04 -10.35
N ASN A 415 -20.39 -5.14 -10.92
CA ASN A 415 -20.14 -5.68 -12.26
C ASN A 415 -20.93 -4.93 -13.37
N ASP A 416 -21.16 -3.62 -13.21
CA ASP A 416 -21.79 -2.74 -14.19
C ASP A 416 -20.73 -2.02 -15.05
N VAL A 417 -19.78 -2.77 -15.56
CA VAL A 417 -18.67 -2.29 -16.41
C VAL A 417 -18.41 -3.28 -17.54
N SER A 418 -17.98 -2.79 -18.71
CA SER A 418 -17.56 -3.65 -19.83
C SER A 418 -16.05 -3.78 -19.91
N ALA A 419 -15.35 -2.66 -19.93
CA ALA A 419 -13.92 -2.54 -19.66
C ALA A 419 -13.71 -1.46 -18.61
N TYR A 420 -12.67 -1.59 -17.78
CA TYR A 420 -12.41 -0.62 -16.72
C TYR A 420 -10.93 -0.51 -16.39
N LEU A 421 -10.49 0.69 -16.00
CA LEU A 421 -9.15 0.91 -15.47
C LEU A 421 -9.16 0.78 -13.95
N PHE A 422 -8.28 -0.05 -13.43
CA PHE A 422 -8.11 -0.19 -11.98
C PHE A 422 -6.64 -0.25 -11.60
N GLY A 423 -6.33 -0.01 -10.33
CA GLY A 423 -4.98 -0.13 -9.79
C GLY A 423 -5.00 -0.94 -8.50
N TRP A 424 -4.11 -1.91 -8.38
CA TRP A 424 -4.03 -2.79 -7.22
C TRP A 424 -2.67 -2.70 -6.54
N GLY A 425 -2.68 -2.27 -5.28
CA GLY A 425 -1.53 -2.30 -4.38
C GLY A 425 -1.57 -3.55 -3.52
N VAL A 426 -0.43 -4.22 -3.37
CA VAL A 426 -0.33 -5.52 -2.67
C VAL A 426 0.03 -5.31 -1.21
N ALA A 427 -0.96 -5.24 -0.32
CA ALA A 427 -0.78 -4.91 1.09
C ALA A 427 0.18 -5.88 1.84
N THR A 428 0.15 -7.16 1.48
CA THR A 428 1.01 -8.18 2.08
C THR A 428 2.39 -8.31 1.42
N PHE A 429 2.66 -7.56 0.35
CA PHE A 429 3.84 -7.76 -0.49
C PHE A 429 4.04 -9.22 -0.93
N ASP A 430 2.94 -9.95 -1.14
CA ASP A 430 2.92 -11.33 -1.64
C ASP A 430 1.85 -11.49 -2.72
N ALA A 431 2.19 -12.12 -3.83
CA ALA A 431 1.33 -12.25 -5.01
C ALA A 431 0.01 -12.99 -4.72
N LEU A 432 -0.05 -13.82 -3.68
CA LEU A 432 -1.28 -14.48 -3.26
C LEU A 432 -2.41 -13.47 -3.02
N TYR A 433 -2.09 -12.29 -2.47
CA TYR A 433 -3.09 -11.24 -2.24
C TYR A 433 -3.77 -10.78 -3.54
N SER A 434 -3.00 -10.62 -4.62
CA SER A 434 -3.54 -10.29 -5.94
C SER A 434 -4.26 -11.48 -6.58
N LEU A 435 -3.69 -12.67 -6.48
CA LEU A 435 -4.28 -13.91 -7.03
C LEU A 435 -5.65 -14.17 -6.41
N GLU A 436 -5.76 -14.10 -5.09
CA GLU A 436 -7.01 -14.37 -4.37
C GLU A 436 -8.06 -13.28 -4.62
N ALA A 437 -7.69 -12.01 -4.51
CA ALA A 437 -8.65 -10.90 -4.60
C ALA A 437 -9.13 -10.60 -6.02
N LEU A 438 -8.20 -10.65 -7.01
CA LEU A 438 -8.46 -10.24 -8.40
C LEU A 438 -8.70 -11.42 -9.34
N MET A 439 -8.00 -12.55 -9.13
CA MET A 439 -7.82 -13.56 -10.16
C MET A 439 -8.55 -14.88 -9.86
N ALA A 440 -8.96 -15.11 -8.62
CA ALA A 440 -9.83 -16.23 -8.29
C ALA A 440 -11.24 -16.03 -8.86
N THR A 441 -11.91 -17.12 -9.16
CA THR A 441 -13.34 -17.12 -9.50
C THR A 441 -14.14 -16.55 -8.34
N LYS A 442 -15.01 -15.57 -8.62
CA LYS A 442 -15.90 -14.96 -7.62
C LYS A 442 -16.96 -15.96 -7.21
N ASP A 443 -16.95 -16.41 -5.96
CA ASP A 443 -17.88 -17.41 -5.42
C ASP A 443 -19.06 -16.79 -4.63
N GLY A 444 -18.96 -15.51 -4.27
CA GLY A 444 -19.95 -14.78 -3.48
C GLY A 444 -20.08 -15.25 -2.01
N LYS A 445 -19.21 -16.15 -1.56
CA LYS A 445 -19.23 -16.73 -0.19
C LYS A 445 -17.97 -16.36 0.60
N THR A 446 -16.84 -16.25 -0.08
CA THR A 446 -15.56 -15.91 0.51
C THR A 446 -15.05 -14.56 -0.03
N SER A 447 -13.84 -14.15 0.36
CA SER A 447 -13.16 -12.99 -0.23
C SER A 447 -12.58 -13.25 -1.63
N ALA A 448 -12.58 -14.52 -2.08
CA ALA A 448 -12.02 -14.91 -3.36
C ALA A 448 -12.76 -14.23 -4.52
N GLY A 449 -12.00 -13.62 -5.41
CA GLY A 449 -12.51 -12.93 -6.59
C GLY A 449 -13.38 -11.70 -6.30
N ASN A 450 -13.40 -11.18 -5.07
CA ASN A 450 -14.24 -10.02 -4.74
C ASN A 450 -13.96 -8.79 -5.62
N TYR A 451 -12.73 -8.65 -6.08
CA TYR A 451 -12.30 -7.60 -7.00
C TYR A 451 -12.11 -8.08 -8.44
N ASN A 452 -12.52 -9.31 -8.76
CA ASN A 452 -12.60 -9.81 -10.14
C ASN A 452 -13.81 -9.18 -10.84
N GLY A 453 -13.70 -7.91 -11.20
CA GLY A 453 -14.79 -7.14 -11.81
C GLY A 453 -15.17 -7.64 -13.22
N GLY A 454 -14.25 -8.30 -13.91
CA GLY A 454 -14.48 -8.95 -15.21
C GLY A 454 -15.14 -10.32 -15.11
N ARG A 455 -15.21 -10.89 -13.90
CA ARG A 455 -15.86 -12.17 -13.58
C ARG A 455 -15.41 -13.35 -14.46
N PHE A 456 -14.16 -13.35 -14.93
CA PHE A 456 -13.64 -14.56 -15.55
C PHE A 456 -13.55 -15.69 -14.53
N SER A 457 -13.62 -16.93 -15.00
CA SER A 457 -13.54 -18.12 -14.16
C SER A 457 -12.58 -19.11 -14.81
N ASP A 458 -11.65 -19.65 -13.99
CA ASP A 458 -10.65 -20.61 -14.42
C ASP A 458 -10.37 -21.60 -13.29
N ALA A 459 -10.98 -22.78 -13.39
CA ALA A 459 -10.88 -23.82 -12.35
C ALA A 459 -9.44 -24.31 -12.10
N ALA A 460 -8.58 -24.30 -13.14
CA ALA A 460 -7.17 -24.66 -12.95
C ALA A 460 -6.41 -23.60 -12.16
N LEU A 461 -6.69 -22.31 -12.41
CA LEU A 461 -6.12 -21.20 -11.66
C LEU A 461 -6.62 -21.23 -10.21
N ASP A 462 -7.91 -21.47 -9.98
CA ASP A 462 -8.48 -21.61 -8.63
C ASP A 462 -7.82 -22.74 -7.85
N GLY A 463 -7.55 -23.89 -8.52
CA GLY A 463 -6.81 -24.99 -7.93
C GLY A 463 -5.38 -24.62 -7.53
N MET A 464 -4.66 -23.86 -8.37
CA MET A 464 -3.32 -23.35 -8.07
C MET A 464 -3.36 -22.39 -6.88
N ILE A 465 -4.31 -21.44 -6.86
CA ILE A 465 -4.49 -20.49 -5.75
C ILE A 465 -4.75 -21.25 -4.44
N GLY A 466 -5.61 -22.28 -4.46
CA GLY A 466 -5.87 -23.12 -3.30
C GLY A 466 -4.61 -23.81 -2.76
N GLN A 467 -3.73 -24.29 -3.64
CA GLN A 467 -2.43 -24.88 -3.26
C GLN A 467 -1.46 -23.82 -2.70
N ILE A 468 -1.32 -22.66 -3.36
CA ILE A 468 -0.46 -21.56 -2.92
C ILE A 468 -0.80 -21.09 -1.50
N LYS A 469 -2.09 -21.10 -1.15
CA LYS A 469 -2.57 -20.68 0.19
C LYS A 469 -2.05 -21.53 1.33
N VAL A 470 -1.73 -22.80 1.08
CA VAL A 470 -1.38 -23.78 2.13
C VAL A 470 0.02 -24.36 1.97
N GLU A 471 0.71 -24.11 0.86
CA GLU A 471 2.05 -24.65 0.60
C GLU A 471 3.09 -23.96 1.48
N MET A 472 3.70 -24.72 2.38
CA MET A 472 4.71 -24.24 3.32
C MET A 472 6.15 -24.39 2.81
N ASP A 473 6.39 -25.21 1.78
CA ASP A 473 7.67 -25.30 1.11
C ASP A 473 7.83 -24.09 0.19
N ALA A 474 8.82 -23.22 0.49
CA ALA A 474 9.01 -21.97 -0.22
C ALA A 474 9.26 -22.17 -1.71
N ALA A 475 10.10 -23.15 -2.10
CA ALA A 475 10.45 -23.37 -3.50
C ALA A 475 9.26 -23.88 -4.33
N LYS A 476 8.45 -24.79 -3.76
CA LYS A 476 7.23 -25.25 -4.40
C LYS A 476 6.19 -24.13 -4.52
N ARG A 477 6.07 -23.32 -3.47
CA ARG A 477 5.16 -22.18 -3.47
C ARG A 477 5.56 -21.15 -4.52
N ASP A 478 6.83 -20.83 -4.64
CA ASP A 478 7.36 -19.91 -5.66
C ASP A 478 7.08 -20.43 -7.08
N ALA A 479 7.25 -21.72 -7.32
CA ALA A 479 6.91 -22.33 -8.60
C ALA A 479 5.41 -22.24 -8.91
N LEU A 480 4.54 -22.46 -7.94
CA LEU A 480 3.09 -22.33 -8.08
C LEU A 480 2.68 -20.87 -8.35
N LEU A 481 3.27 -19.90 -7.64
CA LEU A 481 3.05 -18.47 -7.86
C LEU A 481 3.41 -18.08 -9.30
N ALA A 482 4.58 -18.51 -9.79
CA ALA A 482 5.04 -18.24 -11.13
C ALA A 482 4.09 -18.86 -12.20
N GLN A 483 3.64 -20.10 -11.99
CA GLN A 483 2.70 -20.77 -12.90
C GLN A 483 1.34 -20.08 -12.93
N ALA A 484 0.80 -19.69 -11.77
CA ALA A 484 -0.48 -19.00 -11.68
C ALA A 484 -0.44 -17.63 -12.38
N LEU A 485 0.60 -16.83 -12.13
CA LEU A 485 0.78 -15.53 -12.78
C LEU A 485 1.01 -15.65 -14.29
N GLN A 486 1.78 -16.66 -14.73
CA GLN A 486 1.99 -16.92 -16.16
C GLN A 486 0.67 -17.31 -16.84
N ARG A 487 -0.16 -18.16 -16.22
CA ARG A 487 -1.48 -18.52 -16.74
C ARG A 487 -2.38 -17.32 -16.95
N VAL A 488 -2.43 -16.40 -15.99
CA VAL A 488 -3.20 -15.14 -16.11
C VAL A 488 -2.70 -14.30 -17.29
N LYS A 489 -1.39 -14.20 -17.44
CA LYS A 489 -0.72 -13.48 -18.54
C LYS A 489 -1.03 -14.08 -19.90
N ASP A 490 -0.89 -15.39 -20.06
CA ASP A 490 -1.08 -16.10 -21.34
C ASP A 490 -2.55 -16.07 -21.79
N ALA A 491 -3.50 -16.07 -20.84
CA ALA A 491 -4.92 -15.98 -21.13
C ALA A 491 -5.41 -14.56 -21.41
N TYR A 492 -4.56 -13.53 -21.21
CA TYR A 492 -4.93 -12.13 -21.32
C TYR A 492 -6.17 -11.77 -20.49
N TYR A 493 -6.29 -12.35 -19.28
CA TYR A 493 -7.43 -12.06 -18.39
C TYR A 493 -7.47 -10.60 -17.96
N TYR A 494 -6.29 -9.98 -17.83
CA TYR A 494 -6.09 -8.57 -17.59
C TYR A 494 -5.11 -7.99 -18.61
N ILE A 495 -5.14 -6.66 -18.76
CA ILE A 495 -4.14 -5.91 -19.52
C ILE A 495 -3.34 -5.04 -18.53
N PRO A 496 -2.21 -5.54 -17.98
CA PRO A 496 -1.31 -4.72 -17.19
C PRO A 496 -0.76 -3.59 -18.06
N LEU A 497 -0.83 -2.35 -17.55
CA LEU A 497 -0.33 -1.17 -18.25
C LEU A 497 1.06 -0.79 -17.74
N HIS A 498 1.14 -0.55 -16.42
CA HIS A 498 2.39 -0.15 -15.78
C HIS A 498 2.37 -0.34 -14.26
N HIS A 499 3.56 -0.45 -13.66
CA HIS A 499 3.77 -0.24 -12.24
C HIS A 499 3.93 1.26 -11.99
N GLN A 500 3.17 1.78 -11.03
CA GLN A 500 3.13 3.20 -10.77
C GLN A 500 4.40 3.67 -10.06
N ILE A 501 5.01 4.74 -10.56
CA ILE A 501 6.01 5.51 -9.82
C ILE A 501 5.30 6.64 -9.11
N ARG A 502 5.56 6.75 -7.80
CA ARG A 502 4.97 7.80 -6.99
C ARG A 502 6.04 8.75 -6.48
N PRO A 503 6.02 10.02 -6.89
CA PRO A 503 6.98 10.99 -6.41
C PRO A 503 6.60 11.47 -5.00
N TRP A 504 7.62 11.75 -4.18
CA TRP A 504 7.52 12.53 -2.97
C TRP A 504 8.32 13.82 -3.16
N ALA A 505 7.77 14.96 -2.74
CA ALA A 505 8.44 16.25 -2.81
C ALA A 505 8.74 16.77 -1.41
N MET A 506 9.94 17.31 -1.21
CA MET A 506 10.37 17.77 0.11
C MET A 506 11.34 18.93 0.03
N ARG A 507 11.49 19.67 1.12
CA ARG A 507 12.56 20.63 1.31
C ARG A 507 13.92 19.94 1.20
N LYS A 508 14.93 20.65 0.69
CA LYS A 508 16.26 20.08 0.41
C LYS A 508 16.96 19.49 1.65
N ASN A 509 16.69 20.07 2.81
CA ASN A 509 17.24 19.63 4.09
C ASN A 509 16.52 18.42 4.72
N VAL A 510 15.39 17.98 4.16
CA VAL A 510 14.68 16.76 4.61
C VAL A 510 15.27 15.54 3.91
N GLU A 511 15.65 14.51 4.64
CA GLU A 511 16.09 13.22 4.09
C GLU A 511 15.19 12.12 4.61
N THR A 512 14.55 11.38 3.70
CA THR A 512 13.70 10.22 4.01
C THR A 512 13.78 9.21 2.87
N PRO A 513 13.88 7.90 3.15
CA PRO A 513 13.81 6.89 2.10
C PRO A 513 12.39 6.81 1.54
N HIS A 514 12.27 6.70 0.22
CA HIS A 514 10.99 6.41 -0.42
C HIS A 514 10.50 5.01 -0.04
N ARG A 515 9.19 4.86 0.15
CA ARG A 515 8.58 3.57 0.47
C ARG A 515 7.53 3.18 -0.58
N ALA A 516 7.59 1.92 -1.00
CA ALA A 516 6.68 1.37 -2.00
C ALA A 516 5.23 1.21 -1.49
N ASP A 517 5.03 1.19 -0.18
CA ASP A 517 3.71 1.24 0.46
C ASP A 517 3.16 2.67 0.58
N ASP A 518 3.91 3.67 0.12
CA ASP A 518 3.55 5.10 0.19
C ASP A 518 3.27 5.59 1.63
N ARG A 519 3.96 4.99 2.62
CA ARG A 519 3.83 5.31 4.04
C ARG A 519 5.13 5.87 4.58
N PRO A 520 5.30 7.20 4.67
CA PRO A 520 6.50 7.81 5.23
C PRO A 520 6.79 7.34 6.65
N MET A 521 8.09 7.20 6.96
CA MET A 521 8.57 6.80 8.29
C MET A 521 9.33 7.95 8.94
N PRO A 522 8.70 8.74 9.84
CA PRO A 522 9.39 9.80 10.58
C PRO A 522 10.59 9.30 11.39
N THR A 523 10.57 8.04 11.86
CA THR A 523 11.70 7.40 12.52
C THR A 523 12.93 7.22 11.64
N TRP A 524 12.77 7.25 10.31
CA TRP A 524 13.85 7.17 9.31
C TRP A 524 14.14 8.51 8.65
N THR A 525 13.41 9.56 9.04
CA THR A 525 13.52 10.90 8.45
C THR A 525 14.46 11.77 9.25
N THR A 526 15.34 12.51 8.53
CA THR A 526 16.25 13.49 9.13
C THR A 526 16.01 14.85 8.51
N ILE A 527 16.01 15.88 9.36
CA ILE A 527 16.06 17.30 8.96
C ILE A 527 17.44 17.82 9.33
N LYS A 528 18.20 18.31 8.33
CA LYS A 528 19.54 18.89 8.48
C LYS A 528 19.48 20.38 8.76
#